data_e9b89223b89ce1f1a72bd0848a6c0fab
#
_entry.id   e9b89223b89ce1f1a72bd0848a6c0fab
#
_cell.length_a   1.000
_cell.length_b   1.000
_cell.length_c   1.000
_cell.angle_alpha   90.00
_cell.angle_beta   90.00
_cell.angle_gamma   90.00
#
_symmetry.space_group_name_H-M   'P 1'
#
loop_
_entity.id
_entity.type
_entity.pdbx_description
1 polymer ?
#
loop_
_entity_poly.entity_id
_entity_poly.type
_entity_poly.pdbx_seq_one_letter_code
_entity_poly.pdbx_strand_id
1 'polypeptide(L)'
;MSYFLYVGFLLDGYGILIDPLLGGTKNGDLALVYTVLISILMVLKGRYHLPFNATTCWFGIFLAFLMCSAVFSYFHYDIPLFYIIQGGRLYLLILSLPILINISTVNAKKLIRIFAIMTIVIGIVDLVQIIFQIPILPTYDLMFDSSTGLYRFFNYPKFTEFFLLICIVCPRYYGKYTKYVMVMLVVCLLGTLGRSLMLITLISVVLTLYFLGKTTKIVRYILIISFFTLPFLSIVIDRFSGDSNTMGDIQSVVSGNIEMVDYTSEKEGTFTYRISWVLERWIYLVNRPFGEQFFGLGLISDSSELSKKMYDFVVNIIFYESNMVQQLRSPDIAYGTMLAYLGFGGSVIYLIFYWKMMIAFFRKRTENPYFLVITVLMITGLALSLFGDSLSNPSAFALHYILLGLLFKNINIQDESIIYNRNH
;
A
#
# COMPACT_ATOMS: atom_id res chain seq x y z
N MET A 1 18.00 -19.99 1.58
CA MET A 1 17.79 -18.65 1.04
C MET A 1 17.33 -17.74 2.17
N SER A 2 17.90 -16.58 2.31
CA SER A 2 17.56 -15.65 3.40
C SER A 2 16.16 -15.09 3.16
N TYR A 3 15.25 -15.22 4.14
CA TYR A 3 13.95 -14.53 4.13
C TYR A 3 14.08 -13.03 3.89
N PHE A 4 15.24 -12.46 4.25
CA PHE A 4 15.59 -11.07 3.98
C PHE A 4 15.60 -10.76 2.48
N LEU A 5 16.21 -11.59 1.66
CA LEU A 5 16.30 -11.40 0.21
C LEU A 5 14.91 -11.56 -0.43
N TYR A 6 14.15 -12.55 0.02
CA TYR A 6 12.76 -12.75 -0.44
C TYR A 6 11.88 -11.52 -0.16
N VAL A 7 11.92 -11.03 1.09
CA VAL A 7 11.16 -9.84 1.47
C VAL A 7 11.67 -8.59 0.78
N GLY A 8 12.98 -8.52 0.49
CA GLY A 8 13.57 -7.46 -0.33
C GLY A 8 12.93 -7.39 -1.73
N PHE A 9 12.77 -8.51 -2.42
CA PHE A 9 12.07 -8.53 -3.70
C PHE A 9 10.58 -8.20 -3.59
N LEU A 10 9.89 -8.67 -2.53
CA LEU A 10 8.49 -8.32 -2.27
C LEU A 10 8.27 -6.82 -2.10
N LEU A 11 9.24 -6.12 -1.53
CA LEU A 11 9.16 -4.71 -1.18
C LEU A 11 9.97 -3.80 -2.13
N ASP A 12 10.28 -4.25 -3.33
CA ASP A 12 11.11 -3.52 -4.31
C ASP A 12 12.42 -3.01 -3.69
N GLY A 13 13.14 -3.91 -3.01
CA GLY A 13 14.37 -3.56 -2.30
C GLY A 13 14.18 -2.51 -1.23
N TYR A 14 13.06 -2.56 -0.51
CA TYR A 14 12.66 -1.55 0.49
C TYR A 14 12.41 -0.15 -0.10
N GLY A 15 12.08 -0.07 -1.39
CA GLY A 15 11.88 1.17 -2.13
C GLY A 15 13.12 1.72 -2.84
N ILE A 16 14.24 1.00 -2.79
CA ILE A 16 15.50 1.41 -3.45
C ILE A 16 15.60 0.83 -4.87
N LEU A 17 15.06 -0.37 -5.09
CA LEU A 17 15.12 -1.05 -6.38
C LEU A 17 13.87 -0.71 -7.19
N ILE A 18 13.97 0.29 -8.05
CA ILE A 18 12.86 0.72 -8.90
C ILE A 18 12.96 0.06 -10.27
N ASP A 19 14.17 0.01 -10.82
CA ASP A 19 14.39 -0.54 -12.15
C ASP A 19 14.48 -2.07 -12.18
N PRO A 20 14.14 -2.68 -13.32
CA PRO A 20 14.28 -4.11 -13.49
C PRO A 20 15.75 -4.51 -13.33
N LEU A 21 16.02 -5.32 -12.30
CA LEU A 21 17.35 -5.81 -11.94
C LEU A 21 17.99 -6.67 -13.03
N LEU A 22 17.22 -7.29 -13.90
CA LEU A 22 17.65 -8.25 -14.90
C LEU A 22 16.84 -8.09 -16.19
N GLY A 23 17.36 -7.36 -17.16
CA GLY A 23 16.88 -7.40 -18.54
C GLY A 23 15.39 -7.15 -18.76
N GLY A 24 14.76 -6.26 -17.98
CA GLY A 24 13.34 -5.96 -18.09
C GLY A 24 12.43 -6.70 -17.07
N THR A 25 12.99 -7.58 -16.23
CA THR A 25 12.20 -8.32 -15.21
C THR A 25 11.95 -7.45 -14.00
N LYS A 26 10.68 -7.17 -13.69
CA LYS A 26 10.29 -6.37 -12.51
C LYS A 26 10.52 -7.16 -11.21
N ASN A 27 10.83 -6.44 -10.12
CA ASN A 27 11.03 -7.06 -8.79
C ASN A 27 9.84 -7.91 -8.35
N GLY A 28 8.60 -7.47 -8.66
CA GLY A 28 7.39 -8.24 -8.39
C GLY A 28 7.33 -9.59 -9.11
N ASP A 29 7.91 -9.71 -10.31
CA ASP A 29 7.96 -10.98 -11.06
C ASP A 29 8.95 -11.94 -10.38
N LEU A 30 10.11 -11.44 -9.96
CA LEU A 30 11.07 -12.22 -9.16
C LEU A 30 10.45 -12.66 -7.83
N ALA A 31 9.75 -11.75 -7.12
CA ALA A 31 9.05 -12.06 -5.89
C ALA A 31 8.02 -13.18 -6.10
N LEU A 32 7.27 -13.17 -7.21
CA LEU A 32 6.30 -14.19 -7.54
C LEU A 32 6.96 -15.56 -7.80
N VAL A 33 8.02 -15.60 -8.61
CA VAL A 33 8.80 -16.82 -8.86
C VAL A 33 9.33 -17.40 -7.55
N TYR A 34 9.93 -16.57 -6.70
CA TYR A 34 10.40 -17.02 -5.38
C TYR A 34 9.26 -17.48 -4.47
N THR A 35 8.10 -16.81 -4.51
CA THR A 35 6.92 -17.20 -3.74
C THR A 35 6.46 -18.61 -4.13
N VAL A 36 6.37 -18.90 -5.42
CA VAL A 36 5.99 -20.22 -5.93
C VAL A 36 7.02 -21.29 -5.53
N LEU A 37 8.30 -21.02 -5.76
CA LEU A 37 9.39 -21.96 -5.42
C LEU A 37 9.42 -22.27 -3.92
N ILE A 38 9.34 -21.25 -3.06
CA ILE A 38 9.34 -21.45 -1.60
C ILE A 38 8.09 -22.19 -1.17
N SER A 39 6.91 -21.91 -1.73
CA SER A 39 5.66 -22.60 -1.42
C SER A 39 5.77 -24.09 -1.75
N ILE A 40 6.28 -24.44 -2.93
CA ILE A 40 6.52 -25.83 -3.33
C ILE A 40 7.47 -26.52 -2.35
N LEU A 41 8.60 -25.88 -2.03
CA LEU A 41 9.58 -26.44 -1.08
C LEU A 41 9.00 -26.61 0.33
N MET A 42 8.13 -25.70 0.76
CA MET A 42 7.45 -25.83 2.08
C MET A 42 6.46 -26.99 2.09
N VAL A 43 5.70 -27.17 1.01
CA VAL A 43 4.78 -28.32 0.86
C VAL A 43 5.56 -29.63 0.87
N LEU A 44 6.61 -29.73 0.05
CA LEU A 44 7.45 -30.95 -0.04
C LEU A 44 8.14 -31.30 1.30
N LYS A 45 8.47 -30.27 2.12
CA LYS A 45 9.07 -30.48 3.45
C LYS A 45 8.06 -30.63 4.58
N GLY A 46 6.76 -30.69 4.29
CA GLY A 46 5.71 -30.73 5.29
C GLY A 46 5.67 -29.53 6.25
N ARG A 47 6.22 -28.40 5.83
CA ARG A 47 6.31 -27.17 6.63
C ARG A 47 5.26 -26.12 6.26
N TYR A 48 4.35 -26.45 5.38
CA TYR A 48 3.28 -25.57 4.95
C TYR A 48 2.10 -25.70 5.92
N HIS A 49 2.12 -24.90 6.97
CA HIS A 49 1.05 -24.90 7.97
C HIS A 49 0.25 -23.60 7.89
N LEU A 50 -1.03 -23.76 7.60
CA LEU A 50 -2.00 -22.67 7.73
C LEU A 50 -2.91 -22.98 8.92
N PRO A 51 -2.89 -22.19 9.99
CA PRO A 51 -3.81 -22.39 11.11
C PRO A 51 -5.24 -22.22 10.61
N PHE A 52 -6.13 -23.13 10.96
CA PHE A 52 -7.53 -23.05 10.55
C PHE A 52 -8.25 -22.00 11.39
N ASN A 53 -8.47 -20.83 10.82
CA ASN A 53 -9.19 -19.71 11.42
C ASN A 53 -9.89 -18.87 10.35
N ALA A 54 -10.71 -17.90 10.78
CA ALA A 54 -11.49 -17.10 9.84
C ALA A 54 -10.62 -16.35 8.81
N THR A 55 -9.44 -15.85 9.19
CA THR A 55 -8.56 -15.12 8.26
C THR A 55 -8.00 -16.05 7.18
N THR A 56 -7.50 -17.22 7.57
CA THR A 56 -6.93 -18.18 6.61
C THR A 56 -8.01 -18.88 5.77
N CYS A 57 -9.22 -19.02 6.30
CA CYS A 57 -10.36 -19.50 5.52
C CYS A 57 -10.70 -18.51 4.38
N TRP A 58 -10.83 -17.21 4.69
CA TRP A 58 -11.10 -16.21 3.67
C TRP A 58 -9.93 -15.99 2.70
N PHE A 59 -8.69 -16.16 3.13
CA PHE A 59 -7.54 -16.25 2.23
C PHE A 59 -7.71 -17.39 1.22
N GLY A 60 -8.10 -18.60 1.69
CA GLY A 60 -8.35 -19.74 0.80
C GLY A 60 -9.50 -19.49 -0.18
N ILE A 61 -10.61 -18.88 0.28
CA ILE A 61 -11.74 -18.49 -0.57
C ILE A 61 -11.29 -17.49 -1.64
N PHE A 62 -10.49 -16.48 -1.25
CA PHE A 62 -9.99 -15.51 -2.22
C PHE A 62 -9.03 -16.14 -3.25
N LEU A 63 -8.18 -17.06 -2.81
CA LEU A 63 -7.30 -17.81 -3.72
C LEU A 63 -8.11 -18.68 -4.71
N ALA A 64 -9.13 -19.39 -4.22
CA ALA A 64 -10.05 -20.13 -5.08
C ALA A 64 -10.77 -19.20 -6.07
N PHE A 65 -11.22 -18.02 -5.63
CA PHE A 65 -11.79 -17.01 -6.50
C PHE A 65 -10.81 -16.58 -7.60
N LEU A 66 -9.54 -16.31 -7.28
CA LEU A 66 -8.53 -15.93 -8.28
C LEU A 66 -8.32 -17.03 -9.33
N MET A 67 -8.34 -18.29 -8.92
CA MET A 67 -8.25 -19.43 -9.85
C MET A 67 -9.49 -19.49 -10.77
N CYS A 68 -10.70 -19.33 -10.22
CA CYS A 68 -11.92 -19.27 -11.02
C CYS A 68 -11.92 -18.06 -11.97
N SER A 69 -11.46 -16.90 -11.50
CA SER A 69 -11.33 -15.69 -12.34
C SER A 69 -10.33 -15.89 -13.47
N ALA A 70 -9.21 -16.60 -13.23
CA ALA A 70 -8.25 -16.95 -14.27
C ALA A 70 -8.86 -17.87 -15.34
N VAL A 71 -9.60 -18.89 -14.90
CA VAL A 71 -10.34 -19.80 -15.81
C VAL A 71 -11.41 -19.04 -16.60
N PHE A 72 -12.16 -18.16 -15.93
CA PHE A 72 -13.15 -17.30 -16.59
C PHE A 72 -12.49 -16.38 -17.61
N SER A 73 -11.37 -15.75 -17.27
CA SER A 73 -10.62 -14.89 -18.19
C SER A 73 -10.15 -15.64 -19.44
N TYR A 74 -9.70 -16.88 -19.28
CA TYR A 74 -9.23 -17.72 -20.37
C TYR A 74 -10.37 -18.13 -21.33
N PHE A 75 -11.50 -18.62 -20.80
CA PHE A 75 -12.59 -19.17 -21.63
C PHE A 75 -13.60 -18.12 -22.10
N HIS A 76 -13.84 -17.07 -21.33
CA HIS A 76 -14.85 -16.08 -21.66
C HIS A 76 -14.31 -14.91 -22.48
N TYR A 77 -13.09 -14.48 -22.16
CA TYR A 77 -12.44 -13.36 -22.83
C TYR A 77 -11.35 -13.78 -23.84
N ASP A 78 -11.10 -15.07 -24.00
CA ASP A 78 -10.03 -15.61 -24.84
C ASP A 78 -8.64 -15.00 -24.51
N ILE A 79 -8.41 -14.67 -23.25
CA ILE A 79 -7.14 -14.08 -22.82
C ILE A 79 -6.08 -15.17 -22.70
N PRO A 80 -4.94 -15.09 -23.41
CA PRO A 80 -3.87 -16.05 -23.28
C PRO A 80 -3.32 -16.14 -21.86
N LEU A 81 -2.97 -17.36 -21.41
CA LEU A 81 -2.51 -17.63 -20.03
C LEU A 81 -1.35 -16.73 -19.58
N PHE A 82 -0.46 -16.38 -20.50
CA PHE A 82 0.63 -15.45 -20.21
C PHE A 82 0.13 -14.08 -19.73
N TYR A 83 -0.86 -13.50 -20.41
CA TYR A 83 -1.45 -12.21 -20.03
C TYR A 83 -2.28 -12.30 -18.74
N ILE A 84 -2.91 -13.46 -18.48
CA ILE A 84 -3.63 -13.71 -17.22
C ILE A 84 -2.64 -13.70 -16.04
N ILE A 85 -1.50 -14.38 -16.16
CA ILE A 85 -0.47 -14.38 -15.11
C ILE A 85 0.09 -12.97 -14.94
N GLN A 86 0.37 -12.27 -16.03
CA GLN A 86 0.91 -10.92 -16.00
C GLN A 86 -0.08 -9.92 -15.36
N GLY A 87 -1.37 -9.98 -15.67
CA GLY A 87 -2.41 -9.13 -15.08
C GLY A 87 -2.69 -9.49 -13.63
N GLY A 88 -2.78 -10.78 -13.33
CA GLY A 88 -3.06 -11.30 -11.98
C GLY A 88 -1.88 -11.28 -11.02
N ARG A 89 -0.65 -11.02 -11.48
CA ARG A 89 0.58 -11.18 -10.67
C ARG A 89 0.56 -10.44 -9.34
N LEU A 90 -0.02 -9.25 -9.29
CA LEU A 90 -0.11 -8.48 -8.05
C LEU A 90 -0.94 -9.21 -6.99
N TYR A 91 -2.10 -9.73 -7.39
CA TYR A 91 -2.97 -10.49 -6.50
C TYR A 91 -2.39 -11.87 -6.16
N LEU A 92 -1.62 -12.49 -7.07
CA LEU A 92 -0.92 -13.75 -6.80
C LEU A 92 0.17 -13.61 -5.74
N LEU A 93 0.70 -12.41 -5.50
CA LEU A 93 1.64 -12.14 -4.41
C LEU A 93 1.01 -12.33 -3.02
N ILE A 94 -0.30 -12.48 -2.91
CA ILE A 94 -0.98 -12.90 -1.67
C ILE A 94 -0.50 -14.30 -1.21
N LEU A 95 0.03 -15.14 -2.11
CA LEU A 95 0.68 -16.40 -1.79
C LEU A 95 1.91 -16.26 -0.89
N SER A 96 2.42 -15.04 -0.69
CA SER A 96 3.45 -14.75 0.31
C SER A 96 2.94 -14.91 1.75
N LEU A 97 1.62 -14.82 1.98
CA LEU A 97 1.02 -14.94 3.32
C LEU A 97 1.38 -16.26 4.02
N PRO A 98 1.16 -17.47 3.43
CA PRO A 98 1.54 -18.73 4.08
C PRO A 98 3.05 -18.80 4.39
N ILE A 99 3.89 -18.24 3.53
CA ILE A 99 5.34 -18.23 3.72
C ILE A 99 5.70 -17.37 4.94
N LEU A 100 5.16 -16.14 4.99
CA LEU A 100 5.50 -15.16 6.01
C LEU A 100 4.91 -15.50 7.38
N ILE A 101 3.73 -16.12 7.45
CA ILE A 101 3.16 -16.66 8.70
C ILE A 101 4.03 -17.75 9.30
N ASN A 102 4.63 -18.61 8.47
CA ASN A 102 5.43 -19.75 8.92
C ASN A 102 6.88 -19.40 9.26
N ILE A 103 7.32 -18.15 9.07
CA ILE A 103 8.66 -17.70 9.51
C ILE A 103 8.82 -17.94 11.02
N SER A 104 9.98 -18.48 11.43
CA SER A 104 10.28 -18.63 12.85
C SER A 104 10.25 -17.28 13.58
N THR A 105 9.89 -17.29 14.85
CA THR A 105 9.82 -16.09 15.70
C THR A 105 11.12 -15.30 15.68
N VAL A 106 12.26 -16.01 15.74
CA VAL A 106 13.58 -15.38 15.70
C VAL A 106 13.80 -14.62 14.39
N ASN A 107 13.42 -15.23 13.25
CA ASN A 107 13.58 -14.60 11.95
C ASN A 107 12.56 -13.45 11.74
N ALA A 108 11.33 -13.60 12.25
CA ALA A 108 10.33 -12.52 12.22
C ALA A 108 10.82 -11.28 12.99
N LYS A 109 11.34 -11.47 14.21
CA LYS A 109 11.96 -10.38 15.01
C LYS A 109 13.15 -9.75 14.29
N LYS A 110 14.01 -10.56 13.66
CA LYS A 110 15.14 -10.06 12.85
C LYS A 110 14.65 -9.21 11.67
N LEU A 111 13.61 -9.65 10.95
CA LEU A 111 13.05 -8.89 9.83
C LEU A 111 12.47 -7.55 10.29
N ILE A 112 11.71 -7.52 11.38
CA ILE A 112 11.17 -6.26 11.95
C ILE A 112 12.31 -5.31 12.32
N ARG A 113 13.40 -5.83 12.93
CA ARG A 113 14.59 -5.02 13.22
C ARG A 113 15.24 -4.46 11.95
N ILE A 114 15.34 -5.28 10.91
CA ILE A 114 15.88 -4.84 9.61
C ILE A 114 14.99 -3.74 9.02
N PHE A 115 13.65 -3.89 9.05
CA PHE A 115 12.73 -2.84 8.61
C PHE A 115 12.95 -1.54 9.38
N ALA A 116 13.13 -1.62 10.71
CA ALA A 116 13.42 -0.46 11.54
C ALA A 116 14.72 0.24 11.14
N ILE A 117 15.79 -0.53 10.90
CA ILE A 117 17.09 0.00 10.46
C ILE A 117 17.00 0.59 9.05
N MET A 118 16.40 -0.13 8.10
CA MET A 118 16.22 0.36 6.72
C MET A 118 15.39 1.63 6.67
N THR A 119 14.36 1.74 7.51
CA THR A 119 13.57 2.97 7.62
C THR A 119 14.41 4.16 8.08
N ILE A 120 15.36 3.96 9.01
CA ILE A 120 16.29 5.03 9.43
C ILE A 120 17.27 5.36 8.30
N VAL A 121 17.90 4.35 7.69
CA VAL A 121 18.92 4.57 6.66
C VAL A 121 18.31 5.30 5.44
N ILE A 122 17.20 4.79 4.94
CA ILE A 122 16.51 5.41 3.80
C ILE A 122 15.96 6.78 4.20
N GLY A 123 15.43 6.93 5.43
CA GLY A 123 14.94 8.21 5.94
C GLY A 123 16.02 9.27 6.05
N ILE A 124 17.26 8.92 6.39
CA ILE A 124 18.40 9.87 6.37
C ILE A 124 18.70 10.31 4.95
N VAL A 125 18.73 9.37 3.99
CA VAL A 125 18.96 9.71 2.58
C VAL A 125 17.82 10.56 2.02
N ASP A 126 16.58 10.23 2.36
CA ASP A 126 15.40 10.99 1.97
C ASP A 126 15.41 12.41 2.56
N LEU A 127 15.80 12.55 3.82
CA LEU A 127 15.98 13.86 4.45
C LEU A 127 17.02 14.71 3.70
N VAL A 128 18.15 14.12 3.28
CA VAL A 128 19.19 14.81 2.52
C VAL A 128 18.65 15.26 1.17
N GLN A 129 17.92 14.39 0.42
CA GLN A 129 17.36 14.77 -0.87
C GLN A 129 16.29 15.86 -0.75
N ILE A 130 15.47 15.86 0.33
CA ILE A 130 14.47 16.92 0.59
C ILE A 130 15.15 18.25 0.87
N ILE A 131 16.20 18.27 1.71
CA ILE A 131 16.90 19.52 2.09
C ILE A 131 17.65 20.11 0.90
N PHE A 132 18.37 19.29 0.15
CA PHE A 132 19.20 19.77 -0.96
C PHE A 132 18.48 19.80 -2.31
N GLN A 133 17.24 19.30 -2.38
CA GLN A 133 16.44 19.20 -3.60
C GLN A 133 17.16 18.43 -4.73
N ILE A 134 17.95 17.41 -4.35
CA ILE A 134 18.71 16.56 -5.28
C ILE A 134 18.17 15.12 -5.19
N PRO A 135 17.75 14.50 -6.30
CA PRO A 135 17.29 13.12 -6.30
C PRO A 135 18.49 12.17 -6.05
N ILE A 136 18.52 11.55 -4.88
CA ILE A 136 19.54 10.57 -4.49
C ILE A 136 18.96 9.16 -4.59
N LEU A 137 17.74 8.97 -4.09
CA LEU A 137 17.02 7.70 -4.22
C LEU A 137 16.45 7.61 -5.65
N PRO A 138 16.48 6.41 -6.25
CA PRO A 138 15.88 6.21 -7.57
C PRO A 138 14.39 6.57 -7.51
N THR A 139 13.93 7.38 -8.44
CA THR A 139 12.53 7.80 -8.56
C THR A 139 12.08 7.63 -10.00
N TYR A 140 10.84 7.14 -10.21
CA TYR A 140 10.30 7.00 -11.56
C TYR A 140 10.06 8.35 -12.23
N ASP A 141 9.59 9.34 -11.44
CA ASP A 141 9.29 10.66 -11.93
C ASP A 141 9.72 11.71 -10.90
N LEU A 142 10.57 12.62 -11.33
CA LEU A 142 10.90 13.82 -10.60
C LEU A 142 9.85 14.84 -10.94
N MET A 143 8.80 14.95 -10.12
CA MET A 143 7.79 15.97 -10.32
C MET A 143 8.23 17.28 -9.66
N PHE A 144 8.51 18.28 -10.49
CA PHE A 144 8.64 19.64 -10.01
C PHE A 144 7.24 20.22 -9.77
N ASP A 145 6.97 20.62 -8.54
CA ASP A 145 5.72 21.26 -8.18
C ASP A 145 5.85 22.77 -8.36
N SER A 146 5.27 23.28 -9.45
CA SER A 146 5.32 24.71 -9.78
C SER A 146 4.67 25.59 -8.70
N SER A 147 3.71 25.08 -7.94
CA SER A 147 3.03 25.82 -6.88
C SER A 147 3.90 26.06 -5.65
N THR A 148 4.79 25.11 -5.35
CA THR A 148 5.69 25.20 -4.18
C THR A 148 7.13 25.53 -4.54
N GLY A 149 7.50 25.43 -5.83
CA GLY A 149 8.87 25.59 -6.30
C GLY A 149 9.81 24.47 -5.84
N LEU A 150 9.29 23.32 -5.39
CA LEU A 150 10.05 22.22 -4.85
C LEU A 150 9.84 20.95 -5.67
N TYR A 151 10.84 20.06 -5.66
CA TYR A 151 10.69 18.72 -6.18
C TYR A 151 9.96 17.83 -5.19
N ARG A 152 9.05 17.00 -5.67
CA ARG A 152 8.33 15.99 -4.91
C ARG A 152 9.12 14.68 -4.93
N PHE A 153 9.42 14.15 -3.77
CA PHE A 153 10.10 12.86 -3.61
C PHE A 153 9.11 11.81 -3.17
N PHE A 154 8.78 10.87 -4.07
CA PHE A 154 7.83 9.78 -3.78
C PHE A 154 8.49 8.56 -3.15
N ASN A 155 9.82 8.50 -3.16
CA ASN A 155 10.59 7.39 -2.61
C ASN A 155 11.00 7.64 -1.16
N TYR A 156 10.01 7.77 -0.29
CA TYR A 156 10.22 7.78 1.16
C TYR A 156 10.28 6.34 1.73
N PRO A 157 10.80 6.13 2.95
CA PRO A 157 10.91 4.80 3.52
C PRO A 157 9.56 4.09 3.63
N LYS A 158 9.42 2.88 3.09
CA LYS A 158 8.14 2.13 3.00
C LYS A 158 7.39 1.91 4.31
N PHE A 159 8.09 1.94 5.45
CA PHE A 159 7.50 1.71 6.77
C PHE A 159 7.46 2.97 7.64
N THR A 160 7.55 4.14 7.03
CA THR A 160 7.59 5.44 7.73
C THR A 160 6.42 5.61 8.67
N GLU A 161 5.19 5.41 8.21
CA GLU A 161 3.98 5.54 9.04
C GLU A 161 3.98 4.52 10.19
N PHE A 162 4.34 3.25 9.90
CA PHE A 162 4.38 2.21 10.91
C PHE A 162 5.35 2.57 12.03
N PHE A 163 6.59 2.94 11.71
CA PHE A 163 7.59 3.27 12.73
C PHE A 163 7.35 4.62 13.40
N LEU A 164 6.71 5.57 12.72
CA LEU A 164 6.23 6.80 13.35
C LEU A 164 5.23 6.49 14.46
N LEU A 165 4.22 5.66 14.17
CA LEU A 165 3.22 5.26 15.16
C LEU A 165 3.84 4.40 16.28
N ILE A 166 4.79 3.52 15.96
CA ILE A 166 5.56 2.77 16.97
C ILE A 166 6.31 3.71 17.91
N CYS A 167 6.92 4.78 17.43
CA CYS A 167 7.58 5.78 18.27
C CYS A 167 6.59 6.48 19.23
N ILE A 168 5.33 6.68 18.82
CA ILE A 168 4.27 7.25 19.66
C ILE A 168 3.82 6.26 20.75
N VAL A 169 3.65 4.98 20.36
CA VAL A 169 3.22 3.92 21.29
C VAL A 169 4.35 3.53 22.25
N CYS A 170 5.56 3.42 21.74
CA CYS A 170 6.78 3.03 22.44
C CYS A 170 7.83 4.16 22.41
N PRO A 171 7.76 5.17 23.31
CA PRO A 171 8.62 6.36 23.26
C PRO A 171 10.12 6.09 23.43
N ARG A 172 10.52 4.87 23.76
CA ARG A 172 11.92 4.43 23.87
C ARG A 172 12.31 3.38 22.84
N TYR A 173 11.54 3.21 21.76
CA TYR A 173 11.77 2.19 20.73
C TYR A 173 13.18 2.25 20.15
N TYR A 174 13.69 3.46 19.85
CA TYR A 174 15.04 3.73 19.41
C TYR A 174 15.93 4.29 20.54
N GLY A 175 15.61 3.98 21.81
CA GLY A 175 16.31 4.52 22.97
C GLY A 175 16.20 6.04 23.07
N LYS A 176 17.31 6.71 23.35
CA LYS A 176 17.37 8.18 23.44
C LYS A 176 17.14 8.91 22.11
N TYR A 177 17.26 8.22 20.99
CA TYR A 177 17.14 8.78 19.64
C TYR A 177 15.70 8.77 19.11
N THR A 178 14.72 8.16 19.81
CA THR A 178 13.34 8.01 19.35
C THR A 178 12.70 9.33 18.88
N LYS A 179 12.96 10.43 19.61
CA LYS A 179 12.43 11.76 19.25
C LYS A 179 12.98 12.27 17.92
N TYR A 180 14.28 12.09 17.68
CA TYR A 180 14.95 12.52 16.45
C TYR A 180 14.48 11.69 15.25
N VAL A 181 14.36 10.38 15.43
CA VAL A 181 13.79 9.49 14.40
C VAL A 181 12.36 9.89 14.09
N MET A 182 11.54 10.19 15.09
CA MET A 182 10.14 10.63 14.88
C MET A 182 10.09 11.93 14.05
N VAL A 183 10.92 12.91 14.37
CA VAL A 183 10.99 14.18 13.59
C VAL A 183 11.44 13.89 12.16
N MET A 184 12.49 13.09 11.96
CA MET A 184 12.95 12.68 10.64
C MET A 184 11.82 12.05 9.82
N LEU A 185 11.08 11.09 10.40
CA LEU A 185 9.97 10.41 9.71
C LEU A 185 8.84 11.36 9.33
N VAL A 186 8.54 12.35 10.19
CA VAL A 186 7.57 13.42 9.88
C VAL A 186 8.06 14.25 8.71
N VAL A 187 9.33 14.65 8.68
CA VAL A 187 9.90 15.43 7.58
C VAL A 187 9.88 14.64 6.27
N CYS A 188 10.21 13.33 6.29
CA CYS A 188 10.08 12.46 5.11
C CYS A 188 8.64 12.42 4.56
N LEU A 189 7.64 12.31 5.45
CA LEU A 189 6.22 12.36 5.03
C LEU A 189 5.83 13.72 4.44
N LEU A 190 6.29 14.81 5.03
CA LEU A 190 6.04 16.16 4.50
C LEU A 190 6.74 16.37 3.14
N GLY A 191 7.93 15.83 2.95
CA GLY A 191 8.70 15.93 1.70
C GLY A 191 8.02 15.28 0.49
N THR A 192 7.09 14.33 0.71
CA THR A 192 6.28 13.78 -0.39
C THR A 192 5.31 14.81 -0.98
N LEU A 193 5.00 15.88 -0.25
CA LEU A 193 3.96 16.87 -0.57
C LEU A 193 2.60 16.24 -0.90
N GLY A 194 2.37 15.01 -0.41
CA GLY A 194 1.15 14.24 -0.63
C GLY A 194 0.04 14.61 0.37
N ARG A 195 -0.97 15.38 -0.05
CA ARG A 195 -2.08 15.85 0.82
C ARG A 195 -2.81 14.71 1.51
N SER A 196 -3.18 13.69 0.75
CA SER A 196 -3.89 12.50 1.26
C SER A 196 -3.04 11.74 2.28
N LEU A 197 -1.75 11.56 2.02
CA LEU A 197 -0.83 10.89 2.92
C LEU A 197 -0.68 11.65 4.25
N MET A 198 -0.53 12.97 4.20
CA MET A 198 -0.46 13.82 5.40
C MET A 198 -1.73 13.72 6.24
N LEU A 199 -2.91 13.84 5.59
CA LEU A 199 -4.19 13.75 6.28
C LEU A 199 -4.39 12.37 6.93
N ILE A 200 -4.12 11.31 6.20
CA ILE A 200 -4.26 9.93 6.71
C ILE A 200 -3.27 9.66 7.84
N THR A 201 -2.04 10.15 7.74
CA THR A 201 -1.06 10.04 8.84
C THR A 201 -1.56 10.75 10.09
N LEU A 202 -2.13 11.95 9.96
CA LEU A 202 -2.72 12.67 11.08
C LEU A 202 -3.86 11.86 11.72
N ILE A 203 -4.78 11.33 10.91
CA ILE A 203 -5.86 10.46 11.37
C ILE A 203 -5.30 9.22 12.09
N SER A 204 -4.23 8.61 11.55
CA SER A 204 -3.57 7.45 12.15
C SER A 204 -2.98 7.78 13.53
N VAL A 205 -2.37 8.96 13.69
CA VAL A 205 -1.87 9.44 14.99
C VAL A 205 -3.02 9.62 15.99
N VAL A 206 -4.10 10.28 15.56
CA VAL A 206 -5.28 10.52 16.40
C VAL A 206 -5.90 9.19 16.85
N LEU A 207 -6.13 8.25 15.93
CA LEU A 207 -6.66 6.93 16.25
C LEU A 207 -5.73 6.14 17.18
N THR A 208 -4.42 6.21 16.99
CA THR A 208 -3.44 5.56 17.87
C THR A 208 -3.54 6.09 19.29
N LEU A 209 -3.61 7.41 19.46
CA LEU A 209 -3.75 8.05 20.77
C LEU A 209 -5.10 7.74 21.43
N TYR A 210 -6.17 7.69 20.64
CA TYR A 210 -7.50 7.30 21.09
C TYR A 210 -7.49 5.86 21.64
N PHE A 211 -6.96 4.90 20.90
CA PHE A 211 -6.86 3.50 21.35
C PHE A 211 -5.91 3.30 22.53
N LEU A 212 -4.94 4.19 22.74
CA LEU A 212 -4.09 4.21 23.93
C LEU A 212 -4.79 4.84 25.17
N GLY A 213 -6.01 5.36 25.05
CA GLY A 213 -6.70 6.10 26.11
C GLY A 213 -6.01 7.43 26.46
N LYS A 214 -5.17 7.98 25.58
CA LYS A 214 -4.39 9.21 25.81
C LYS A 214 -5.01 10.42 25.12
N THR A 215 -6.32 10.58 25.23
CA THR A 215 -7.09 11.64 24.55
C THR A 215 -6.58 13.05 24.86
N THR A 216 -6.15 13.32 26.10
CA THR A 216 -5.55 14.61 26.49
C THR A 216 -4.24 14.92 25.74
N LYS A 217 -3.52 13.89 25.26
CA LYS A 217 -2.31 14.06 24.46
C LYS A 217 -2.60 14.35 22.99
N ILE A 218 -3.83 14.07 22.53
CA ILE A 218 -4.22 14.34 21.13
C ILE A 218 -4.02 15.82 20.82
N VAL A 219 -4.54 16.71 21.67
CA VAL A 219 -4.38 18.16 21.48
C VAL A 219 -2.91 18.56 21.45
N ARG A 220 -2.08 18.02 22.34
CA ARG A 220 -0.64 18.31 22.37
C ARG A 220 0.07 17.85 21.08
N TYR A 221 -0.22 16.63 20.60
CA TYR A 221 0.42 16.13 19.36
C TYR A 221 -0.09 16.87 18.12
N ILE A 222 -1.39 17.22 18.07
CA ILE A 222 -1.92 18.07 17.01
C ILE A 222 -1.20 19.43 17.02
N LEU A 223 -1.04 20.06 18.18
CA LEU A 223 -0.31 21.33 18.31
C LEU A 223 1.15 21.20 17.89
N ILE A 224 1.83 20.11 18.28
CA ILE A 224 3.22 19.86 17.86
C ILE A 224 3.29 19.67 16.33
N ILE A 225 2.43 18.85 15.74
CA ILE A 225 2.39 18.64 14.30
C ILE A 225 2.07 19.95 13.60
N SER A 226 1.06 20.70 14.07
CA SER A 226 0.72 22.03 13.53
C SER A 226 1.90 23.00 13.62
N PHE A 227 2.62 23.01 14.74
CA PHE A 227 3.80 23.87 14.91
C PHE A 227 4.92 23.52 13.91
N PHE A 228 5.19 22.22 13.69
CA PHE A 228 6.17 21.80 12.70
C PHE A 228 5.70 21.99 11.26
N THR A 229 4.38 22.05 11.02
CA THR A 229 3.83 22.41 9.70
C THR A 229 3.75 23.91 9.46
N LEU A 230 3.83 24.75 10.50
CA LEU A 230 3.80 26.21 10.36
C LEU A 230 4.83 26.78 9.37
N PRO A 231 6.11 26.37 9.36
CA PRO A 231 7.07 26.85 8.37
C PRO A 231 6.73 26.44 6.93
N PHE A 232 5.95 25.39 6.79
CA PHE A 232 5.48 24.85 5.51
C PHE A 232 4.00 25.22 5.27
N LEU A 233 3.42 26.06 6.11
CA LEU A 233 1.98 26.37 6.07
C LEU A 233 1.60 27.05 4.74
N SER A 234 2.43 27.95 4.24
CA SER A 234 2.24 28.55 2.91
C SER A 234 2.26 27.48 1.83
N ILE A 235 3.27 26.59 1.84
CA ILE A 235 3.39 25.49 0.90
C ILE A 235 2.16 24.56 0.99
N VAL A 236 1.72 24.25 2.21
CA VAL A 236 0.53 23.43 2.44
C VAL A 236 -0.73 24.15 1.96
N ILE A 237 -0.90 25.44 2.31
CA ILE A 237 -2.04 26.25 1.87
C ILE A 237 -2.04 26.39 0.35
N ASP A 238 -0.93 26.75 -0.26
CA ASP A 238 -0.80 26.89 -1.71
C ASP A 238 -1.12 25.56 -2.41
N ARG A 239 -0.73 24.45 -1.79
CA ARG A 239 -1.05 23.10 -2.30
C ARG A 239 -2.53 22.73 -2.16
N PHE A 240 -3.25 23.24 -1.15
CA PHE A 240 -4.70 23.02 -0.97
C PHE A 240 -5.56 24.04 -1.70
N SER A 241 -5.07 25.26 -1.94
CA SER A 241 -5.77 26.37 -2.61
C SER A 241 -5.32 26.62 -4.05
N GLY A 242 -4.22 25.95 -4.50
CA GLY A 242 -3.71 26.08 -5.87
C GLY A 242 -4.66 25.52 -6.94
N ASP A 243 -4.23 25.56 -8.21
CA ASP A 243 -5.01 25.28 -9.44
C ASP A 243 -5.87 24.00 -9.45
N SER A 244 -5.58 23.03 -8.57
CA SER A 244 -6.50 21.93 -8.28
C SER A 244 -7.55 22.40 -7.28
N ASN A 245 -8.68 22.86 -7.76
CA ASN A 245 -9.83 23.35 -6.97
C ASN A 245 -10.50 22.17 -6.19
N THR A 246 -9.75 21.57 -5.25
CA THR A 246 -10.17 20.38 -4.49
C THR A 246 -11.52 20.59 -3.80
N MET A 247 -11.79 21.83 -3.36
CA MET A 247 -13.09 22.18 -2.76
C MET A 247 -14.19 22.25 -3.82
N GLY A 248 -13.93 22.79 -5.00
CA GLY A 248 -14.86 22.79 -6.12
C GLY A 248 -15.15 21.37 -6.63
N ASP A 249 -14.12 20.52 -6.68
CA ASP A 249 -14.25 19.11 -7.05
C ASP A 249 -15.14 18.34 -6.06
N ILE A 250 -14.94 18.53 -4.75
CA ILE A 250 -15.79 17.92 -3.72
C ILE A 250 -17.24 18.43 -3.86
N GLN A 251 -17.42 19.72 -4.11
CA GLN A 251 -18.74 20.32 -4.27
C GLN A 251 -19.46 19.80 -5.54
N SER A 252 -18.74 19.63 -6.66
CA SER A 252 -19.28 19.08 -7.90
C SER A 252 -19.73 17.61 -7.71
N VAL A 253 -18.95 16.82 -6.98
CA VAL A 253 -19.29 15.45 -6.63
C VAL A 253 -20.51 15.38 -5.71
N VAL A 254 -20.54 16.20 -4.66
CA VAL A 254 -21.67 16.25 -3.71
C VAL A 254 -22.94 16.75 -4.37
N SER A 255 -22.85 17.68 -5.33
CA SER A 255 -23.99 18.20 -6.09
C SER A 255 -24.47 17.26 -7.23
N GLY A 256 -23.76 16.17 -7.48
CA GLY A 256 -24.08 15.22 -8.55
C GLY A 256 -23.74 15.72 -9.97
N ASN A 257 -23.13 16.88 -10.10
CA ASN A 257 -22.67 17.45 -11.37
C ASN A 257 -21.26 16.91 -11.68
N ILE A 258 -21.14 15.60 -11.86
CA ILE A 258 -19.92 14.97 -12.34
C ILE A 258 -19.95 15.07 -13.87
N GLU A 259 -19.40 16.13 -14.42
CA GLU A 259 -19.01 16.11 -15.82
C GLU A 259 -17.87 15.08 -15.94
N MET A 260 -18.07 14.06 -16.79
CA MET A 260 -16.96 13.18 -17.20
C MET A 260 -16.00 14.05 -18.00
N VAL A 261 -15.03 14.60 -17.31
CA VAL A 261 -14.05 15.51 -17.90
C VAL A 261 -13.06 14.68 -18.69
N ASP A 262 -12.84 15.08 -19.92
CA ASP A 262 -11.81 14.54 -20.80
C ASP A 262 -10.43 14.86 -20.20
N TYR A 263 -9.81 13.89 -19.51
CA TYR A 263 -8.56 14.07 -18.78
C TYR A 263 -7.31 13.90 -19.66
N THR A 264 -7.36 14.41 -20.86
CA THR A 264 -6.26 14.30 -21.82
C THR A 264 -5.06 15.19 -21.51
N SER A 265 -5.11 16.07 -20.52
CA SER A 265 -3.94 16.89 -20.14
C SER A 265 -4.13 17.69 -18.85
N GLU A 266 -3.08 17.89 -18.09
CA GLU A 266 -2.80 18.94 -17.10
C GLU A 266 -3.51 18.91 -15.73
N LYS A 267 -4.57 18.12 -15.51
CA LYS A 267 -5.26 18.05 -14.20
C LYS A 267 -5.11 16.69 -13.51
N GLU A 268 -3.91 16.17 -13.51
CA GLU A 268 -3.60 14.93 -12.81
C GLU A 268 -3.92 15.00 -11.32
N GLY A 269 -4.54 13.94 -10.79
CA GLY A 269 -4.66 13.72 -9.36
C GLY A 269 -5.80 14.45 -8.65
N THR A 270 -6.81 14.94 -9.35
CA THR A 270 -8.01 15.53 -8.73
C THR A 270 -8.91 14.45 -8.10
N PHE A 271 -9.67 14.83 -7.09
CA PHE A 271 -10.63 13.94 -6.45
C PHE A 271 -11.72 13.48 -7.45
N THR A 272 -12.15 14.37 -8.33
CA THR A 272 -13.10 14.09 -9.41
C THR A 272 -12.60 13.00 -10.35
N TYR A 273 -11.33 13.06 -10.77
CA TYR A 273 -10.71 12.01 -11.57
C TYR A 273 -10.83 10.63 -10.91
N ARG A 274 -10.49 10.52 -9.63
CA ARG A 274 -10.54 9.26 -8.89
C ARG A 274 -11.95 8.68 -8.80
N ILE A 275 -12.92 9.53 -8.53
CA ILE A 275 -14.33 9.11 -8.51
C ILE A 275 -14.82 8.72 -9.90
N SER A 276 -14.51 9.51 -10.92
CA SER A 276 -14.86 9.20 -12.31
C SER A 276 -14.26 7.86 -12.76
N TRP A 277 -13.01 7.57 -12.36
CA TRP A 277 -12.36 6.28 -12.59
C TRP A 277 -13.18 5.11 -12.03
N VAL A 278 -13.61 5.19 -10.77
CA VAL A 278 -14.42 4.14 -10.13
C VAL A 278 -15.78 4.05 -10.75
N LEU A 279 -16.46 5.19 -10.96
CA LEU A 279 -17.82 5.23 -11.48
C LEU A 279 -17.92 4.66 -12.90
N GLU A 280 -16.96 4.99 -13.76
CA GLU A 280 -16.95 4.47 -15.12
C GLU A 280 -16.84 2.94 -15.14
N ARG A 281 -15.93 2.33 -14.35
CA ARG A 281 -15.79 0.88 -14.23
C ARG A 281 -17.01 0.25 -13.56
N TRP A 282 -17.57 0.91 -12.55
CA TRP A 282 -18.80 0.48 -11.90
C TRP A 282 -19.97 0.44 -12.90
N ILE A 283 -20.23 1.55 -13.61
CA ILE A 283 -21.31 1.65 -14.61
C ILE A 283 -21.10 0.61 -15.72
N TYR A 284 -19.87 0.47 -16.19
CA TYR A 284 -19.53 -0.52 -17.19
C TYR A 284 -19.89 -1.94 -16.73
N LEU A 285 -19.47 -2.32 -15.52
CA LEU A 285 -19.72 -3.66 -14.97
C LEU A 285 -21.21 -3.92 -14.70
N VAL A 286 -21.96 -2.95 -14.15
CA VAL A 286 -23.40 -3.11 -13.87
C VAL A 286 -24.19 -3.44 -15.13
N ASN A 287 -23.77 -2.94 -16.27
CA ASN A 287 -24.43 -3.18 -17.57
C ASN A 287 -23.97 -4.48 -18.25
N ARG A 288 -23.15 -5.30 -17.60
CA ARG A 288 -22.61 -6.55 -18.15
C ARG A 288 -23.32 -7.78 -17.59
N PRO A 289 -23.18 -8.96 -18.24
CA PRO A 289 -23.67 -10.24 -17.71
C PRO A 289 -23.11 -10.55 -16.30
N PHE A 290 -23.87 -11.30 -15.52
CA PHE A 290 -23.53 -11.63 -14.13
C PHE A 290 -22.09 -12.17 -13.96
N GLY A 291 -21.60 -13.00 -14.89
CA GLY A 291 -20.23 -13.52 -14.83
C GLY A 291 -19.18 -12.41 -14.85
N GLU A 292 -19.35 -11.41 -15.72
CA GLU A 292 -18.46 -10.26 -15.82
C GLU A 292 -18.60 -9.34 -14.59
N GLN A 293 -19.83 -9.14 -14.10
CA GLN A 293 -20.05 -8.40 -12.86
C GLN A 293 -19.33 -9.06 -11.67
N PHE A 294 -19.36 -10.39 -11.62
CA PHE A 294 -18.80 -11.15 -10.50
C PHE A 294 -17.27 -11.28 -10.57
N PHE A 295 -16.71 -11.60 -11.75
CA PHE A 295 -15.28 -11.85 -11.95
C PHE A 295 -14.48 -10.64 -12.43
N GLY A 296 -15.14 -9.56 -12.84
CA GLY A 296 -14.50 -8.36 -13.38
C GLY A 296 -14.19 -8.45 -14.87
N LEU A 297 -13.37 -7.53 -15.34
CA LEU A 297 -12.97 -7.37 -16.74
C LEU A 297 -11.90 -8.37 -17.20
N GLY A 298 -11.53 -9.30 -16.33
CA GLY A 298 -10.52 -10.31 -16.59
C GLY A 298 -9.15 -9.92 -16.08
N LEU A 299 -8.36 -10.95 -15.80
CA LEU A 299 -6.98 -10.80 -15.37
C LEU A 299 -6.08 -10.55 -16.58
N ILE A 300 -6.02 -9.30 -17.04
CA ILE A 300 -5.20 -8.89 -18.19
C ILE A 300 -4.29 -7.73 -17.82
N SER A 301 -3.08 -7.70 -18.36
CA SER A 301 -2.17 -6.59 -18.13
C SER A 301 -2.55 -5.38 -18.98
N ASP A 302 -2.61 -4.19 -18.38
CA ASP A 302 -2.80 -2.92 -19.10
C ASP A 302 -1.75 -2.65 -20.17
N SER A 303 -0.53 -3.18 -20.01
CA SER A 303 0.54 -3.05 -20.98
C SER A 303 0.37 -3.95 -22.22
N SER A 304 -0.68 -4.79 -22.27
CA SER A 304 -0.93 -5.66 -23.40
C SER A 304 -1.68 -4.94 -24.51
N GLU A 305 -1.33 -5.21 -25.76
CA GLU A 305 -2.09 -4.74 -26.93
C GLU A 305 -3.54 -5.28 -26.95
N LEU A 306 -3.74 -6.42 -26.28
CA LEU A 306 -5.09 -7.00 -26.15
C LEU A 306 -5.98 -6.14 -25.25
N SER A 307 -5.46 -5.62 -24.15
CA SER A 307 -6.19 -4.71 -23.24
C SER A 307 -6.69 -3.47 -23.99
N LYS A 308 -5.85 -2.87 -24.83
CA LYS A 308 -6.23 -1.70 -25.64
C LYS A 308 -7.32 -1.98 -26.66
N LYS A 309 -7.40 -3.24 -27.15
CA LYS A 309 -8.46 -3.65 -28.11
C LYS A 309 -9.76 -4.01 -27.42
N MET A 310 -9.71 -4.49 -26.18
CA MET A 310 -10.89 -4.95 -25.45
C MET A 310 -11.64 -3.81 -24.76
N TYR A 311 -10.92 -2.78 -24.32
CA TYR A 311 -11.46 -1.69 -23.52
C TYR A 311 -11.12 -0.34 -24.10
N ASP A 312 -12.08 0.59 -24.02
CA ASP A 312 -11.96 1.98 -24.45
C ASP A 312 -12.63 2.86 -23.39
N PHE A 313 -11.93 3.00 -22.23
CA PHE A 313 -12.42 3.84 -21.17
C PHE A 313 -11.98 5.29 -21.41
N VAL A 314 -12.90 6.23 -21.20
CA VAL A 314 -12.65 7.66 -21.33
C VAL A 314 -11.66 8.12 -20.26
N VAL A 315 -11.85 7.65 -19.00
CA VAL A 315 -10.95 7.97 -17.89
C VAL A 315 -9.80 6.96 -17.87
N ASN A 316 -8.65 7.35 -18.40
CA ASN A 316 -7.47 6.51 -18.53
C ASN A 316 -6.21 7.31 -18.20
N ILE A 317 -5.04 6.63 -18.11
CA ILE A 317 -3.73 7.26 -17.93
C ILE A 317 -2.91 6.99 -19.18
N ILE A 318 -2.49 8.05 -19.86
CA ILE A 318 -1.68 7.96 -21.07
C ILE A 318 -0.23 8.31 -20.70
N PHE A 319 0.67 7.36 -20.94
CA PHE A 319 2.11 7.60 -20.83
C PHE A 319 2.66 7.97 -22.21
N TYR A 320 2.85 9.26 -22.43
CA TYR A 320 3.25 9.79 -23.75
C TYR A 320 4.58 9.21 -24.24
N GLU A 321 5.55 8.98 -23.35
CA GLU A 321 6.87 8.45 -23.73
C GLU A 321 6.82 7.00 -24.25
N SER A 322 5.90 6.20 -23.76
CA SER A 322 5.79 4.76 -24.09
C SER A 322 4.57 4.42 -24.93
N ASN A 323 3.71 5.39 -25.29
CA ASN A 323 2.40 5.15 -25.90
C ASN A 323 1.55 4.11 -25.15
N MET A 324 1.78 3.95 -23.84
CA MET A 324 1.09 3.01 -23.00
C MET A 324 -0.14 3.67 -22.38
N VAL A 325 -1.29 3.03 -22.55
CA VAL A 325 -2.55 3.47 -21.94
C VAL A 325 -2.89 2.52 -20.80
N GLN A 326 -3.04 3.05 -19.59
CA GLN A 326 -3.55 2.31 -18.45
C GLN A 326 -5.04 2.55 -18.31
N GLN A 327 -5.83 1.49 -18.39
CA GLN A 327 -7.29 1.53 -18.35
C GLN A 327 -7.89 0.74 -17.18
N LEU A 328 -7.18 -0.27 -16.68
CA LEU A 328 -7.69 -1.17 -15.64
C LEU A 328 -7.06 -0.88 -14.29
N ARG A 329 -5.80 -0.46 -14.26
CA ARG A 329 -5.06 -0.14 -13.04
C ARG A 329 -4.85 1.36 -12.92
N SER A 330 -5.16 1.91 -11.74
CA SER A 330 -4.79 3.26 -11.36
C SER A 330 -3.90 3.24 -10.12
N PRO A 331 -2.78 3.97 -10.10
CA PRO A 331 -1.99 4.17 -8.90
C PRO A 331 -2.70 5.06 -7.88
N ASP A 332 -3.72 5.81 -8.32
CA ASP A 332 -4.39 6.83 -7.53
C ASP A 332 -5.63 6.34 -6.79
N ILE A 333 -6.16 5.14 -7.13
CA ILE A 333 -7.34 4.59 -6.47
C ILE A 333 -7.39 3.06 -6.55
N ALA A 334 -7.32 2.41 -5.40
CA ALA A 334 -7.34 0.95 -5.32
C ALA A 334 -8.70 0.36 -5.66
N TYR A 335 -9.79 1.00 -5.26
CA TYR A 335 -11.15 0.45 -5.45
C TYR A 335 -11.52 0.29 -6.92
N GLY A 336 -11.15 1.25 -7.78
CA GLY A 336 -11.37 1.14 -9.21
C GLY A 336 -10.56 0.00 -9.85
N THR A 337 -9.31 -0.15 -9.44
CA THR A 337 -8.46 -1.26 -9.84
C THR A 337 -9.03 -2.61 -9.40
N MET A 338 -9.52 -2.70 -8.15
CA MET A 338 -10.15 -3.91 -7.63
C MET A 338 -11.42 -4.26 -8.43
N LEU A 339 -12.28 -3.29 -8.69
CA LEU A 339 -13.49 -3.52 -9.51
C LEU A 339 -13.13 -4.01 -10.91
N ALA A 340 -12.14 -3.40 -11.56
CA ALA A 340 -11.71 -3.80 -12.88
C ALA A 340 -11.22 -5.26 -12.93
N TYR A 341 -10.29 -5.62 -12.03
CA TYR A 341 -9.68 -6.95 -12.05
C TYR A 341 -10.49 -8.05 -11.36
N LEU A 342 -11.20 -7.73 -10.30
CA LEU A 342 -11.86 -8.71 -9.43
C LEU A 342 -13.39 -8.69 -9.55
N GLY A 343 -13.96 -7.68 -10.21
CA GLY A 343 -15.41 -7.48 -10.23
C GLY A 343 -15.98 -7.20 -8.83
N PHE A 344 -17.29 -7.23 -8.72
CA PHE A 344 -17.96 -7.06 -7.42
C PHE A 344 -17.72 -8.25 -6.50
N GLY A 345 -17.79 -9.48 -7.02
CA GLY A 345 -17.64 -10.69 -6.23
C GLY A 345 -16.26 -10.78 -5.59
N GLY A 346 -15.20 -10.67 -6.40
CA GLY A 346 -13.83 -10.74 -5.89
C GLY A 346 -13.44 -9.59 -5.01
N SER A 347 -13.91 -8.36 -5.30
CA SER A 347 -13.68 -7.21 -4.44
C SER A 347 -14.27 -7.40 -3.05
N VAL A 348 -15.50 -7.90 -2.95
CA VAL A 348 -16.14 -8.21 -1.66
C VAL A 348 -15.40 -9.32 -0.92
N ILE A 349 -15.04 -10.41 -1.59
CA ILE A 349 -14.28 -11.52 -0.97
C ILE A 349 -12.94 -11.00 -0.44
N TYR A 350 -12.22 -10.19 -1.22
CA TYR A 350 -10.94 -9.62 -0.80
C TYR A 350 -11.08 -8.66 0.38
N LEU A 351 -12.09 -7.80 0.37
CA LEU A 351 -12.37 -6.88 1.49
C LEU A 351 -12.76 -7.64 2.76
N ILE A 352 -13.51 -8.76 2.65
CA ILE A 352 -13.80 -9.60 3.81
C ILE A 352 -12.52 -10.26 4.35
N PHE A 353 -11.63 -10.75 3.48
CA PHE A 353 -10.32 -11.26 3.91
C PHE A 353 -9.53 -10.19 4.66
N TYR A 354 -9.42 -8.99 4.10
CA TYR A 354 -8.75 -7.86 4.73
C TYR A 354 -9.38 -7.50 6.10
N TRP A 355 -10.70 -7.45 6.16
CA TRP A 355 -11.45 -7.18 7.38
C TRP A 355 -11.22 -8.24 8.47
N LYS A 356 -11.19 -9.53 8.10
CA LYS A 356 -10.91 -10.62 9.05
C LYS A 356 -9.49 -10.53 9.61
N MET A 357 -8.52 -10.17 8.77
CA MET A 357 -7.15 -9.93 9.21
C MET A 357 -7.09 -8.72 10.19
N MET A 358 -7.75 -7.64 9.86
CA MET A 358 -7.85 -6.45 10.72
C MET A 358 -8.48 -6.77 12.08
N ILE A 359 -9.60 -7.52 12.10
CA ILE A 359 -10.25 -7.95 13.36
C ILE A 359 -9.30 -8.82 14.20
N ALA A 360 -8.51 -9.69 13.58
CA ALA A 360 -7.55 -10.52 14.31
C ALA A 360 -6.54 -9.65 15.08
N PHE A 361 -5.99 -8.62 14.45
CA PHE A 361 -5.10 -7.66 15.12
C PHE A 361 -5.84 -6.80 16.14
N PHE A 362 -7.03 -6.31 15.81
CA PHE A 362 -7.82 -5.47 16.70
C PHE A 362 -8.13 -6.14 18.03
N ARG A 363 -8.46 -7.43 18.02
CA ARG A 363 -8.73 -8.21 19.24
C ARG A 363 -7.51 -8.33 20.15
N LYS A 364 -6.30 -8.29 19.58
CA LYS A 364 -5.03 -8.43 20.29
C LYS A 364 -4.25 -7.11 20.43
N ARG A 365 -4.87 -5.97 20.11
CA ARG A 365 -4.24 -4.66 20.08
C ARG A 365 -3.66 -4.18 21.41
N THR A 366 -4.25 -4.62 22.53
CA THR A 366 -3.79 -4.26 23.86
C THR A 366 -2.63 -5.12 24.36
N GLU A 367 -2.43 -6.30 23.76
CA GLU A 367 -1.39 -7.24 24.15
C GLU A 367 -0.02 -6.87 23.56
N ASN A 368 0.00 -6.18 22.41
CA ASN A 368 1.22 -5.89 21.70
C ASN A 368 1.14 -4.55 20.93
N PRO A 369 2.10 -3.62 21.11
CA PRO A 369 2.13 -2.33 20.41
C PRO A 369 2.13 -2.45 18.90
N TYR A 370 2.75 -3.49 18.33
CA TYR A 370 2.74 -3.71 16.88
C TYR A 370 1.35 -4.05 16.37
N PHE A 371 0.54 -4.79 17.14
CA PHE A 371 -0.83 -5.13 16.75
C PHE A 371 -1.76 -3.92 16.82
N LEU A 372 -1.54 -3.02 17.77
CA LEU A 372 -2.25 -1.74 17.82
C LEU A 372 -1.95 -0.91 16.56
N VAL A 373 -0.67 -0.71 16.27
CA VAL A 373 -0.24 0.13 15.14
C VAL A 373 -0.72 -0.45 13.81
N ILE A 374 -0.56 -1.76 13.60
CA ILE A 374 -1.02 -2.38 12.36
C ILE A 374 -2.54 -2.31 12.20
N THR A 375 -3.30 -2.40 13.30
CA THR A 375 -4.76 -2.21 13.29
C THR A 375 -5.12 -0.80 12.81
N VAL A 376 -4.45 0.21 13.35
CA VAL A 376 -4.68 1.61 12.92
C VAL A 376 -4.36 1.77 11.45
N LEU A 377 -3.20 1.28 10.99
CA LEU A 377 -2.80 1.37 9.58
C LEU A 377 -3.75 0.61 8.65
N MET A 378 -4.33 -0.50 9.10
CA MET A 378 -5.35 -1.19 8.31
C MET A 378 -6.66 -0.41 8.23
N ILE A 379 -7.09 0.25 9.30
CA ILE A 379 -8.27 1.12 9.29
C ILE A 379 -8.03 2.31 8.35
N THR A 380 -6.91 3.00 8.51
CA THR A 380 -6.59 4.17 7.69
C THR A 380 -6.19 3.81 6.26
N GLY A 381 -5.66 2.62 6.04
CA GLY A 381 -5.39 2.05 4.72
C GLY A 381 -6.63 1.90 3.85
N LEU A 382 -7.80 1.57 4.45
CA LEU A 382 -9.08 1.60 3.73
C LEU A 382 -9.41 3.01 3.21
N ALA A 383 -9.21 4.03 4.03
CA ALA A 383 -9.43 5.42 3.62
C ALA A 383 -8.35 5.88 2.60
N LEU A 384 -7.08 5.53 2.82
CA LEU A 384 -5.98 5.86 1.90
C LEU A 384 -6.21 5.25 0.51
N SER A 385 -6.87 4.11 0.43
CA SER A 385 -7.17 3.42 -0.82
C SER A 385 -8.20 4.14 -1.72
N LEU A 386 -8.82 5.20 -1.21
CA LEU A 386 -9.56 6.19 -2.02
C LEU A 386 -8.63 7.17 -2.75
N PHE A 387 -7.35 7.22 -2.36
CA PHE A 387 -6.35 8.19 -2.84
C PHE A 387 -5.02 7.54 -3.25
N GLY A 388 -4.98 6.22 -3.34
CA GLY A 388 -3.80 5.45 -3.69
C GLY A 388 -4.11 3.97 -3.89
N ASP A 389 -3.11 3.19 -4.30
CA ASP A 389 -3.26 1.78 -4.69
C ASP A 389 -3.01 0.78 -3.53
N SER A 390 -3.01 1.24 -2.28
CA SER A 390 -2.59 0.44 -1.11
C SER A 390 -3.27 -0.93 -1.02
N LEU A 391 -4.59 -1.00 -1.20
CA LEU A 391 -5.33 -2.26 -1.14
C LEU A 391 -5.13 -3.15 -2.38
N SER A 392 -4.91 -2.56 -3.54
CA SER A 392 -4.75 -3.34 -4.78
C SER A 392 -3.38 -4.00 -4.90
N ASN A 393 -2.45 -3.72 -3.97
CA ASN A 393 -1.09 -4.27 -3.97
C ASN A 393 -0.80 -5.14 -2.73
N PRO A 394 -1.13 -6.46 -2.74
CA PRO A 394 -0.90 -7.35 -1.61
C PRO A 394 0.56 -7.48 -1.15
N SER A 395 1.54 -7.13 -1.99
CA SER A 395 2.96 -7.15 -1.58
C SER A 395 3.25 -6.15 -0.47
N ALA A 396 2.49 -5.05 -0.41
CA ALA A 396 2.58 -4.05 0.65
C ALA A 396 2.25 -4.64 2.05
N PHE A 397 1.55 -5.78 2.09
CA PHE A 397 1.17 -6.45 3.34
C PHE A 397 2.23 -7.40 3.92
N ALA A 398 3.46 -7.42 3.40
CA ALA A 398 4.51 -8.30 3.92
C ALA A 398 4.70 -8.18 5.44
N LEU A 399 4.73 -6.95 5.97
CA LEU A 399 4.81 -6.71 7.42
C LEU A 399 3.57 -7.23 8.16
N HIS A 400 2.37 -7.04 7.60
CA HIS A 400 1.12 -7.55 8.16
C HIS A 400 1.14 -9.07 8.28
N TYR A 401 1.63 -9.78 7.26
CA TYR A 401 1.70 -11.24 7.25
C TYR A 401 2.73 -11.78 8.27
N ILE A 402 3.88 -11.11 8.43
CA ILE A 402 4.87 -11.43 9.46
C ILE A 402 4.26 -11.26 10.86
N LEU A 403 3.58 -10.13 11.11
CA LEU A 403 2.93 -9.85 12.40
C LEU A 403 1.76 -10.80 12.66
N LEU A 404 1.01 -11.19 11.62
CA LEU A 404 -0.05 -12.18 11.71
C LEU A 404 0.52 -13.57 12.14
N GLY A 405 1.68 -13.93 11.62
CA GLY A 405 2.38 -15.15 12.04
C GLY A 405 2.79 -15.13 13.51
N LEU A 406 3.23 -13.99 14.03
CA LEU A 406 3.52 -13.81 15.45
C LEU A 406 2.25 -13.85 16.31
N LEU A 407 1.17 -13.24 15.83
CA LEU A 407 -0.13 -13.27 16.49
C LEU A 407 -0.66 -14.72 16.63
N PHE A 408 -0.61 -15.50 15.56
CA PHE A 408 -1.08 -16.90 15.60
C PHE A 408 -0.23 -17.80 16.50
N LYS A 409 1.02 -17.44 16.73
CA LYS A 409 1.92 -18.14 17.68
C LYS A 409 1.75 -17.66 19.12
N ASN A 410 0.84 -16.72 19.39
CA ASN A 410 0.63 -16.07 20.69
C ASN A 410 1.93 -15.52 21.33
N ILE A 411 2.82 -14.97 20.50
CA ILE A 411 4.11 -14.49 20.97
C ILE A 411 4.00 -13.01 21.36
N ASN A 412 4.27 -12.77 22.64
CA ASN A 412 4.38 -11.41 23.16
C ASN A 412 5.77 -10.85 22.84
N ILE A 413 5.84 -9.73 22.12
CA ILE A 413 7.11 -9.08 21.74
C ILE A 413 7.51 -8.03 22.79
N GLN A 414 6.76 -7.86 23.89
CA GLN A 414 6.95 -6.79 24.87
C GLN A 414 8.33 -6.79 25.56
N ASP A 415 9.06 -7.91 25.55
CA ASP A 415 10.29 -8.06 26.33
C ASP A 415 11.59 -7.59 25.66
N GLU A 416 11.52 -7.05 24.44
CA GLU A 416 12.74 -6.56 23.80
C GLU A 416 12.51 -5.15 23.24
N SER A 417 12.98 -4.14 23.98
CA SER A 417 13.45 -2.91 23.34
C SER A 417 14.50 -3.33 22.30
N ILE A 418 14.11 -3.31 21.03
CA ILE A 418 14.80 -4.01 19.92
C ILE A 418 16.26 -3.56 19.77
N ILE A 419 16.64 -2.44 20.36
CA ILE A 419 17.98 -1.85 20.23
C ILE A 419 18.73 -1.71 21.57
N TYR A 420 18.09 -1.87 22.72
CA TYR A 420 18.67 -1.45 24.00
C TYR A 420 18.55 -2.46 25.17
N ASN A 421 18.84 -3.75 24.93
CA ASN A 421 19.13 -4.70 26.00
C ASN A 421 20.45 -5.44 25.73
N ARG A 422 21.55 -4.71 25.77
CA ARG A 422 22.87 -5.23 26.19
C ARG A 422 23.51 -4.18 27.10
N ASN A 423 23.64 -4.53 28.34
CA ASN A 423 24.25 -3.83 29.45
C ASN A 423 23.28 -3.18 30.45
N HIS A 424 22.71 -4.03 31.29
CA HIS A 424 22.75 -3.88 32.74
C HIS A 424 22.84 -5.26 33.37
#